data_6fbc96838288b4ea0163a1ce574cbfbd
#
_entry.id   6fbc96838288b4ea0163a1ce574cbfbd
#
_cell.length_a   1.000
_cell.length_b   1.000
_cell.length_c   1.000
_cell.angle_alpha   90.00
_cell.angle_beta   90.00
_cell.angle_gamma   90.00
#
_symmetry.space_group_name_H-M   'P 1'
#
loop_
_entity.id
_entity.type
_entity.pdbx_description
1 polymer ?
#
loop_
_entity_poly.entity_id
_entity_poly.type
_entity_poly.pdbx_seq_one_letter_code
_entity_poly.pdbx_strand_id
1 'polypeptide(L)'
;EDGADFYLQSGFYGQYVDIEGVYKTEYDLIRRYREMSLHPEADKAIEDIVNEAIVSDLYDSPIEVELSNLNASDKLKKAIREEFKTIKEIMDFDKKSHEIFKNWYVDGRLFYLKVIDIDKPENGIQDLRYIDPLKIKHIRKEKKKENDKAGFRGTIPVGTRAPEDYPEIEEHFIYTPNSGANRGPGNFGASKASIKIAKDSIAFCTSGLVDRNRNTVLSYLH
;
A
#
# COMPACT_ATOMS: atom_id res chain seq x y z
N GLU A 1 -33.09 0.82 0.63
CA GLU A 1 -31.99 1.78 0.97
C GLU A 1 -30.89 0.97 1.56
N ASP A 2 -29.91 0.78 0.72
CA ASP A 2 -29.00 -0.33 0.80
C ASP A 2 -27.78 0.00 1.66
N GLY A 3 -27.56 -0.79 2.70
CA GLY A 3 -26.33 -0.80 3.47
C GLY A 3 -25.05 -1.13 2.65
N ALA A 4 -25.19 -1.38 1.35
CA ALA A 4 -24.07 -1.64 0.43
C ALA A 4 -23.20 -0.39 0.19
N ASP A 5 -23.77 0.81 0.20
CA ASP A 5 -23.00 2.05 0.03
C ASP A 5 -22.09 2.36 1.23
N PHE A 6 -22.45 1.92 2.41
CA PHE A 6 -21.62 2.08 3.61
C PHE A 6 -20.35 1.24 3.54
N TYR A 7 -20.44 0.03 2.99
CA TYR A 7 -19.28 -0.85 2.80
C TYR A 7 -18.34 -0.39 1.69
N LEU A 8 -18.86 0.30 0.67
CA LEU A 8 -18.07 0.84 -0.44
C LEU A 8 -17.33 2.12 -0.05
N GLN A 9 -17.86 2.89 0.91
CA GLN A 9 -17.27 4.15 1.36
C GLN A 9 -16.20 3.96 2.44
N SER A 10 -16.21 2.83 3.17
CA SER A 10 -15.21 2.50 4.19
C SER A 10 -13.94 1.85 3.64
N GLY A 11 -13.81 1.76 2.30
CA GLY A 11 -12.67 1.11 1.66
C GLY A 11 -12.61 -0.38 2.01
N PHE A 12 -12.31 -1.21 1.06
CA PHE A 12 -12.30 -2.68 1.11
C PHE A 12 -11.38 -3.31 2.18
N TYR A 13 -10.78 -2.50 3.02
CA TYR A 13 -10.04 -2.92 4.21
C TYR A 13 -11.00 -2.95 5.40
N GLY A 14 -11.55 -4.14 5.63
CA GLY A 14 -12.63 -4.41 6.55
C GLY A 14 -12.42 -3.87 7.96
N GLN A 15 -13.54 -3.57 8.60
CA GLN A 15 -13.57 -3.36 10.03
C GLN A 15 -13.15 -4.65 10.73
N TYR A 16 -12.15 -4.58 11.56
CA TYR A 16 -11.73 -5.70 12.40
C TYR A 16 -12.57 -5.73 13.68
N VAL A 17 -13.22 -6.87 13.95
CA VAL A 17 -13.86 -7.13 15.25
C VAL A 17 -12.86 -7.91 16.08
N ASP A 18 -12.34 -7.31 17.14
CA ASP A 18 -11.49 -8.04 18.06
C ASP A 18 -12.33 -8.99 18.94
N ILE A 19 -11.64 -9.79 19.77
CA ILE A 19 -12.27 -10.79 20.66
C ILE A 19 -13.29 -10.12 21.62
N GLU A 20 -13.19 -8.81 21.85
CA GLU A 20 -14.08 -8.04 22.69
C GLU A 20 -15.25 -7.40 21.90
N GLY A 21 -15.37 -7.68 20.61
CA GLY A 21 -16.46 -7.20 19.76
C GLY A 21 -16.30 -5.77 19.26
N VAL A 22 -15.16 -5.14 19.47
CA VAL A 22 -14.87 -3.78 18.99
C VAL A 22 -14.44 -3.79 17.54
N TYR A 23 -15.11 -2.99 16.69
CA TYR A 23 -14.73 -2.80 15.30
C TYR A 23 -13.51 -1.89 15.21
N LYS A 24 -12.39 -2.42 14.74
CA LYS A 24 -11.15 -1.65 14.51
C LYS A 24 -10.96 -1.39 13.03
N THR A 25 -10.69 -0.13 12.70
CA THR A 25 -10.30 0.25 11.35
C THR A 25 -8.82 -0.07 11.14
N GLU A 26 -8.38 -0.12 9.88
CA GLU A 26 -6.96 -0.25 9.53
C GLU A 26 -6.08 0.81 10.20
N TYR A 27 -6.60 2.02 10.32
CA TYR A 27 -5.97 3.12 11.05
C TYR A 27 -5.72 2.77 12.53
N ASP A 28 -6.71 2.20 13.21
CA ASP A 28 -6.61 1.83 14.62
C ASP A 28 -5.62 0.67 14.83
N LEU A 29 -5.57 -0.28 13.88
CA LEU A 29 -4.60 -1.37 13.90
C LEU A 29 -3.16 -0.85 13.80
N ILE A 30 -2.87 0.05 12.84
CA ILE A 30 -1.53 0.62 12.69
C ILE A 30 -1.12 1.38 13.95
N ARG A 31 -2.02 2.18 14.55
CA ARG A 31 -1.73 2.86 15.80
C ARG A 31 -1.39 1.88 16.91
N ARG A 32 -2.16 0.80 17.05
CA ARG A 32 -1.90 -0.22 18.06
C ARG A 32 -0.55 -0.90 17.86
N TYR A 33 -0.17 -1.21 16.62
CA TYR A 33 1.15 -1.78 16.33
C TYR A 33 2.28 -0.82 16.72
N ARG A 34 2.14 0.46 16.41
CA ARG A 34 3.10 1.48 16.82
C ARG A 34 3.16 1.64 18.34
N GLU A 35 2.02 1.60 19.04
CA GLU A 35 1.98 1.61 20.50
C GLU A 35 2.67 0.37 21.09
N MET A 36 2.42 -0.82 20.53
CA MET A 36 3.07 -2.06 20.96
C MET A 36 4.58 -2.04 20.72
N SER A 37 5.04 -1.47 19.62
CA SER A 37 6.48 -1.36 19.31
C SER A 37 7.26 -0.46 20.27
N LEU A 38 6.58 0.38 21.08
CA LEU A 38 7.21 1.21 22.09
C LEU A 38 7.47 0.49 23.43
N HIS A 39 6.92 -0.72 23.62
CA HIS A 39 7.21 -1.51 24.80
C HIS A 39 8.67 -2.00 24.74
N PRO A 40 9.46 -1.87 25.82
CA PRO A 40 10.90 -2.14 25.80
C PRO A 40 11.28 -3.55 25.32
N GLU A 41 10.47 -4.54 25.65
CA GLU A 41 10.70 -5.93 25.25
C GLU A 41 10.42 -6.13 23.75
N ALA A 42 9.35 -5.52 23.24
CA ALA A 42 9.00 -5.55 21.82
C ALA A 42 10.00 -4.74 20.98
N ASP A 43 10.35 -3.52 21.44
CA ASP A 43 11.33 -2.66 20.75
C ASP A 43 12.68 -3.35 20.62
N LYS A 44 13.16 -3.96 21.69
CA LYS A 44 14.41 -4.73 21.65
C LYS A 44 14.34 -5.90 20.65
N ALA A 45 13.25 -6.67 20.67
CA ALA A 45 13.10 -7.79 19.74
C ALA A 45 13.03 -7.30 18.28
N ILE A 46 12.35 -6.16 18.02
CA ILE A 46 12.30 -5.55 16.70
C ILE A 46 13.69 -5.08 16.27
N GLU A 47 14.44 -4.43 17.15
CA GLU A 47 15.82 -4.00 16.85
C GLU A 47 16.73 -5.17 16.52
N ASP A 48 16.65 -6.26 17.28
CA ASP A 48 17.43 -7.47 16.99
C ASP A 48 17.08 -8.02 15.59
N ILE A 49 15.80 -8.10 15.24
CA ILE A 49 15.35 -8.53 13.92
C ILE A 49 15.81 -7.59 12.79
N VAL A 50 15.72 -6.26 13.01
CA VAL A 50 16.16 -5.26 12.04
C VAL A 50 17.67 -5.36 11.82
N ASN A 51 18.45 -5.51 12.88
CA ASN A 51 19.90 -5.65 12.81
C ASN A 51 20.34 -6.94 12.11
N GLU A 52 19.60 -8.02 12.30
CA GLU A 52 19.87 -9.28 11.57
C GLU A 52 19.45 -9.22 10.09
N ALA A 53 18.37 -8.50 9.78
CA ALA A 53 17.88 -8.38 8.40
C ALA A 53 18.69 -7.39 7.55
N ILE A 54 19.13 -6.29 8.16
CA ILE A 54 19.87 -5.22 7.50
C ILE A 54 21.33 -5.26 7.98
N VAL A 55 22.05 -6.22 7.41
CA VAL A 55 23.50 -6.30 7.64
C VAL A 55 24.20 -5.48 6.56
N SER A 56 24.92 -4.44 6.97
CA SER A 56 25.81 -3.69 6.10
C SER A 56 27.24 -3.84 6.55
N ASP A 57 28.12 -4.30 5.68
CA ASP A 57 29.55 -4.24 5.86
C ASP A 57 30.12 -2.98 5.16
N LEU A 58 31.34 -2.61 5.49
CA LEU A 58 32.02 -1.44 4.92
C LEU A 58 32.13 -1.47 3.38
N TYR A 59 32.00 -2.64 2.79
CA TYR A 59 32.18 -2.87 1.36
C TYR A 59 30.94 -3.40 0.64
N ASP A 60 29.94 -3.90 1.36
CA ASP A 60 28.77 -4.55 0.80
C ASP A 60 27.49 -3.76 1.11
N SER A 61 26.65 -3.61 0.09
CA SER A 61 25.33 -3.02 0.25
C SER A 61 24.39 -4.01 0.95
N PRO A 62 23.51 -3.56 1.85
CA PRO A 62 22.55 -4.44 2.53
C PRO A 62 21.56 -5.12 1.58
N ILE A 63 21.44 -4.63 0.36
CA ILE A 63 20.57 -5.22 -0.66
C ILE A 63 21.26 -5.25 -2.02
N GLU A 64 21.05 -6.34 -2.76
CA GLU A 64 21.56 -6.51 -4.12
C GLU A 64 20.45 -7.05 -5.03
N VAL A 65 20.58 -6.79 -6.33
CA VAL A 65 19.70 -7.39 -7.33
C VAL A 65 20.35 -8.61 -7.98
N GLU A 66 19.75 -9.79 -7.75
CA GLU A 66 20.19 -11.05 -8.34
C GLU A 66 19.58 -11.24 -9.72
N LEU A 67 20.45 -11.29 -10.75
CA LEU A 67 20.04 -11.40 -12.16
C LEU A 67 20.60 -12.66 -12.85
N SER A 68 21.15 -13.61 -12.12
CA SER A 68 21.72 -14.83 -12.69
C SER A 68 20.68 -15.67 -13.41
N ASN A 69 19.47 -15.75 -12.84
CA ASN A 69 18.37 -16.54 -13.40
C ASN A 69 17.57 -15.80 -14.49
N LEU A 70 17.88 -14.53 -14.76
CA LEU A 70 17.21 -13.76 -15.80
C LEU A 70 17.80 -14.10 -17.17
N ASN A 71 16.98 -14.65 -18.06
CA ASN A 71 17.39 -14.91 -19.44
C ASN A 71 17.31 -13.61 -20.27
N ALA A 72 18.33 -12.77 -20.13
CA ALA A 72 18.43 -11.48 -20.82
C ALA A 72 19.86 -11.19 -21.23
N SER A 73 20.05 -10.27 -22.19
CA SER A 73 21.39 -9.84 -22.62
C SER A 73 22.15 -9.15 -21.48
N ASP A 74 23.47 -9.24 -21.50
CA ASP A 74 24.34 -8.60 -20.51
C ASP A 74 24.14 -7.08 -20.47
N LYS A 75 23.85 -6.46 -21.62
CA LYS A 75 23.52 -5.04 -21.71
C LYS A 75 22.27 -4.68 -20.89
N LEU A 76 21.23 -5.52 -20.99
CA LEU A 76 20.00 -5.30 -20.22
C LEU A 76 20.22 -5.52 -18.72
N LYS A 77 20.96 -6.58 -18.36
CA LYS A 77 21.32 -6.85 -16.96
C LYS A 77 22.11 -5.69 -16.34
N LYS A 78 23.03 -5.11 -17.09
CA LYS A 78 23.79 -3.94 -16.65
C LYS A 78 22.89 -2.72 -16.44
N ALA A 79 21.99 -2.44 -17.38
CA ALA A 79 21.04 -1.34 -17.25
C ALA A 79 20.13 -1.51 -16.02
N ILE A 80 19.63 -2.73 -15.74
CA ILE A 80 18.82 -2.99 -14.54
C ILE A 80 19.62 -2.70 -13.25
N ARG A 81 20.89 -3.09 -13.18
CA ARG A 81 21.73 -2.79 -12.02
C ARG A 81 21.98 -1.28 -11.84
N GLU A 82 22.18 -0.56 -12.93
CA GLU A 82 22.37 0.88 -12.91
C GLU A 82 21.10 1.60 -12.41
N GLU A 83 19.92 1.23 -12.91
CA GLU A 83 18.64 1.77 -12.43
C GLU A 83 18.37 1.40 -10.97
N PHE A 84 18.66 0.18 -10.55
CA PHE A 84 18.53 -0.24 -9.16
C PHE A 84 19.40 0.60 -8.22
N LYS A 85 20.65 0.87 -8.65
CA LYS A 85 21.56 1.75 -7.90
C LYS A 85 21.01 3.16 -7.79
N THR A 86 20.48 3.72 -8.88
CA THR A 86 19.84 5.06 -8.86
C THR A 86 18.69 5.11 -7.89
N ILE A 87 17.80 4.11 -7.85
CA ILE A 87 16.69 4.05 -6.90
C ILE A 87 17.17 3.96 -5.46
N LYS A 88 18.21 3.17 -5.18
CA LYS A 88 18.84 3.11 -3.86
C LYS A 88 19.35 4.47 -3.39
N GLU A 89 20.03 5.19 -4.28
CA GLU A 89 20.58 6.53 -4.01
C GLU A 89 19.44 7.53 -3.74
N ILE A 90 18.36 7.52 -4.53
CA ILE A 90 17.18 8.37 -4.33
C ILE A 90 16.52 8.10 -2.96
N MET A 91 16.45 6.84 -2.54
CA MET A 91 15.91 6.46 -1.23
C MET A 91 16.87 6.76 -0.07
N ASP A 92 18.13 7.08 -0.36
CA ASP A 92 19.21 7.14 0.65
C ASP A 92 19.25 5.85 1.49
N PHE A 93 19.08 4.71 0.78
CA PHE A 93 18.81 3.42 1.43
C PHE A 93 19.94 2.96 2.33
N ASP A 94 21.19 3.22 1.96
CA ASP A 94 22.36 2.79 2.75
C ASP A 94 22.40 3.45 4.14
N LYS A 95 21.78 4.64 4.31
CA LYS A 95 21.66 5.31 5.59
C LYS A 95 20.35 5.05 6.32
N LYS A 96 19.26 4.87 5.55
CA LYS A 96 17.89 4.78 6.08
C LYS A 96 17.33 3.36 6.12
N SER A 97 18.11 2.36 5.71
CA SER A 97 17.65 0.97 5.58
C SER A 97 17.03 0.42 6.87
N HIS A 98 17.62 0.68 8.02
CA HIS A 98 17.08 0.26 9.31
C HIS A 98 15.74 0.90 9.61
N GLU A 99 15.60 2.21 9.38
CA GLU A 99 14.34 2.94 9.58
C GLU A 99 13.26 2.44 8.62
N ILE A 100 13.60 2.27 7.35
CA ILE A 100 12.68 1.79 6.31
C ILE A 100 12.19 0.38 6.66
N PHE A 101 13.08 -0.52 7.05
CA PHE A 101 12.73 -1.88 7.41
C PHE A 101 11.91 -1.91 8.71
N LYS A 102 12.30 -1.15 9.75
CA LYS A 102 11.55 -1.05 11.01
C LYS A 102 10.13 -0.55 10.77
N ASN A 103 9.95 0.50 9.94
CA ASN A 103 8.64 1.03 9.59
C ASN A 103 7.78 -0.01 8.86
N TRP A 104 8.36 -0.74 7.91
CA TRP A 104 7.67 -1.82 7.20
C TRP A 104 7.28 -2.96 8.14
N TYR A 105 8.16 -3.36 9.03
CA TYR A 105 7.94 -4.43 9.99
C TYR A 105 6.81 -4.09 10.97
N VAL A 106 6.84 -2.87 11.51
CA VAL A 106 5.85 -2.38 12.50
C VAL A 106 4.50 -2.07 11.86
N ASP A 107 4.46 -1.35 10.74
CA ASP A 107 3.21 -0.92 10.12
C ASP A 107 2.61 -1.99 9.19
N GLY A 108 3.42 -2.98 8.78
CA GLY A 108 3.04 -4.00 7.81
C GLY A 108 2.94 -3.48 6.38
N ARG A 109 3.30 -2.22 6.13
CA ARG A 109 3.20 -1.56 4.81
C ARG A 109 4.08 -0.33 4.70
N LEU A 110 4.50 -0.05 3.47
CA LEU A 110 5.21 1.18 3.11
C LEU A 110 4.57 1.80 1.88
N PHE A 111 4.55 3.13 1.85
CA PHE A 111 4.07 3.90 0.70
C PHE A 111 5.07 5.00 0.35
N TYR A 112 5.39 5.10 -0.93
CA TYR A 112 6.24 6.17 -1.48
C TYR A 112 5.54 6.83 -2.66
N LEU A 113 5.48 8.16 -2.64
CA LEU A 113 5.08 8.95 -3.80
C LEU A 113 6.25 9.03 -4.77
N LYS A 114 6.03 8.59 -6.00
CA LYS A 114 6.98 8.75 -7.10
C LYS A 114 6.86 10.16 -7.66
N VAL A 115 7.94 10.92 -7.57
CA VAL A 115 8.02 12.26 -8.15
C VAL A 115 8.72 12.15 -9.49
N ILE A 116 8.02 12.55 -10.55
CA ILE A 116 8.50 12.54 -11.94
C ILE A 116 8.42 13.96 -12.47
N ASP A 117 9.43 14.40 -13.20
CA ASP A 117 9.41 15.67 -13.88
C ASP A 117 8.40 15.64 -15.04
N ILE A 118 7.42 16.54 -15.02
CA ILE A 118 6.37 16.61 -16.03
C ILE A 118 6.92 17.07 -17.38
N ASP A 119 7.94 17.93 -17.35
CA ASP A 119 8.54 18.49 -18.57
C ASP A 119 9.51 17.49 -19.24
N LYS A 120 10.09 16.58 -18.45
CA LYS A 120 11.07 15.57 -18.91
C LYS A 120 10.81 14.21 -18.29
N PRO A 121 9.71 13.54 -18.64
CA PRO A 121 9.35 12.26 -18.06
C PRO A 121 10.33 11.12 -18.39
N GLU A 122 11.11 11.28 -19.46
CA GLU A 122 12.19 10.34 -19.84
C GLU A 122 13.32 10.26 -18.81
N ASN A 123 13.47 11.25 -17.94
CA ASN A 123 14.46 11.21 -16.85
C ASN A 123 14.07 10.25 -15.73
N GLY A 124 12.86 9.65 -15.77
CA GLY A 124 12.40 8.69 -14.79
C GLY A 124 12.03 9.31 -13.43
N ILE A 125 12.18 8.51 -12.37
CA ILE A 125 11.85 8.92 -11.00
C ILE A 125 12.96 9.83 -10.48
N GLN A 126 12.59 11.05 -10.07
CA GLN A 126 13.50 12.05 -9.52
C GLN A 126 13.59 12.01 -7.98
N ASP A 127 12.51 11.60 -7.32
CA ASP A 127 12.43 11.54 -5.87
C ASP A 127 11.40 10.48 -5.43
N LEU A 128 11.61 9.88 -4.26
CA LEU A 128 10.70 8.95 -3.61
C LEU A 128 10.36 9.48 -2.21
N ARG A 129 9.15 10.03 -2.07
CA ARG A 129 8.69 10.61 -0.81
C ARG A 129 7.88 9.62 0.00
N TYR A 130 8.37 9.32 1.18
CA TYR A 130 7.65 8.48 2.13
C TYR A 130 6.31 9.12 2.53
N ILE A 131 5.27 8.30 2.55
CA ILE A 131 3.93 8.68 3.00
C ILE A 131 3.57 7.82 4.21
N ASP A 132 3.21 8.49 5.32
CA ASP A 132 2.74 7.82 6.52
C ASP A 132 1.46 6.99 6.21
N PRO A 133 1.46 5.67 6.48
CA PRO A 133 0.31 4.79 6.29
C PRO A 133 -0.99 5.27 6.96
N LEU A 134 -0.89 6.06 8.02
CA LEU A 134 -2.07 6.67 8.67
C LEU A 134 -2.74 7.75 7.82
N LYS A 135 -2.04 8.31 6.82
CA LYS A 135 -2.53 9.41 5.98
C LYS A 135 -3.00 8.98 4.60
N ILE A 136 -2.77 7.73 4.22
CA ILE A 136 -3.09 7.22 2.90
C ILE A 136 -3.98 5.98 3.00
N LYS A 137 -4.93 5.85 2.07
CA LYS A 137 -5.78 4.67 1.92
C LYS A 137 -5.73 4.18 0.49
N HIS A 138 -5.58 2.87 0.32
CA HIS A 138 -5.72 2.20 -0.96
C HIS A 138 -7.20 1.86 -1.18
N ILE A 139 -7.78 2.34 -2.26
CA ILE A 139 -9.16 2.08 -2.65
C ILE A 139 -9.15 1.22 -3.90
N ARG A 140 -9.82 0.07 -3.81
CA ARG A 140 -10.07 -0.83 -4.92
C ARG A 140 -11.57 -1.02 -5.07
N LYS A 141 -12.13 -0.60 -6.19
CA LYS A 141 -13.55 -0.73 -6.49
C LYS A 141 -13.74 -1.60 -7.72
N GLU A 142 -14.63 -2.56 -7.62
CA GLU A 142 -15.15 -3.26 -8.79
C GLU A 142 -16.26 -2.40 -9.39
N LYS A 143 -16.08 -1.92 -10.62
CA LYS A 143 -17.17 -1.29 -11.35
C LYS A 143 -18.16 -2.39 -11.74
N LYS A 144 -19.31 -2.44 -11.07
CA LYS A 144 -20.47 -3.13 -11.64
C LYS A 144 -20.83 -2.37 -12.90
N LYS A 145 -20.76 -3.02 -14.08
CA LYS A 145 -21.40 -2.47 -15.27
C LYS A 145 -22.87 -2.26 -14.88
N GLU A 146 -23.33 -1.01 -14.88
CA GLU A 146 -24.75 -0.73 -14.93
C GLU A 146 -25.25 -1.43 -16.19
N ASN A 147 -25.94 -2.56 -16.02
CA ASN A 147 -26.72 -3.12 -17.08
C ASN A 147 -27.69 -2.01 -17.47
N ASP A 148 -27.45 -1.40 -18.61
CA ASP A 148 -28.41 -0.52 -19.25
C ASP A 148 -29.76 -1.22 -19.19
N LYS A 149 -30.66 -0.70 -18.35
CA LYS A 149 -32.05 -1.08 -18.32
C LYS A 149 -32.75 -0.54 -19.57
N ALA A 150 -32.14 -0.71 -20.73
CA ALA A 150 -32.79 -0.62 -22.01
C ALA A 150 -33.40 -1.99 -22.27
N GLY A 151 -34.70 -2.07 -22.03
CA GLY A 151 -35.48 -3.26 -22.19
C GLY A 151 -35.33 -3.88 -23.58
N PHE A 152 -34.50 -4.90 -23.67
CA PHE A 152 -34.58 -5.86 -24.75
C PHE A 152 -35.02 -7.22 -24.17
N ARG A 153 -36.31 -7.43 -24.09
CA ARG A 153 -36.90 -8.76 -23.98
C ARG A 153 -36.62 -9.54 -25.27
N GLY A 154 -35.39 -9.91 -25.48
CA GLY A 154 -34.99 -10.83 -26.54
C GLY A 154 -34.52 -12.14 -25.95
N THR A 155 -35.16 -13.23 -26.35
CA THR A 155 -34.75 -14.60 -25.97
C THR A 155 -33.31 -14.82 -26.44
N ILE A 156 -32.36 -14.93 -25.50
CA ILE A 156 -30.99 -15.28 -25.81
C ILE A 156 -30.97 -16.73 -26.25
N PRO A 157 -30.43 -17.08 -27.44
CA PRO A 157 -30.29 -18.46 -27.84
C PRO A 157 -29.41 -19.23 -26.85
N VAL A 158 -29.91 -20.36 -26.37
CA VAL A 158 -29.17 -21.28 -25.52
C VAL A 158 -27.95 -21.76 -26.30
N GLY A 159 -26.75 -21.29 -25.90
CA GLY A 159 -25.48 -21.74 -26.49
C GLY A 159 -24.39 -20.67 -26.70
N THR A 160 -24.73 -19.39 -26.67
CA THR A 160 -23.72 -18.31 -26.68
C THR A 160 -23.38 -17.90 -25.25
N ARG A 161 -22.30 -18.46 -24.69
CA ARG A 161 -21.66 -17.84 -23.55
C ARG A 161 -21.23 -16.43 -23.98
N ALA A 162 -21.84 -15.41 -23.37
CA ALA A 162 -21.29 -14.07 -23.46
C ALA A 162 -19.81 -14.14 -23.01
N PRO A 163 -18.90 -13.41 -23.66
CA PRO A 163 -17.52 -13.34 -23.20
C PRO A 163 -17.56 -12.97 -21.73
N GLU A 164 -16.81 -13.71 -20.90
CA GLU A 164 -16.72 -13.46 -19.46
C GLU A 164 -16.32 -11.99 -19.28
N ASP A 165 -17.28 -11.18 -18.89
CA ASP A 165 -17.08 -9.79 -18.56
C ASP A 165 -16.28 -9.75 -17.24
N TYR A 166 -14.96 -9.68 -17.37
CA TYR A 166 -14.11 -9.41 -16.21
C TYR A 166 -14.52 -8.07 -15.61
N PRO A 167 -14.78 -7.99 -14.30
CA PRO A 167 -15.12 -6.73 -13.66
C PRO A 167 -13.98 -5.74 -13.86
N GLU A 168 -14.31 -4.55 -14.33
CA GLU A 168 -13.32 -3.47 -14.43
C GLU A 168 -12.99 -3.00 -13.03
N ILE A 169 -11.72 -3.17 -12.62
CA ILE A 169 -11.24 -2.80 -11.29
C ILE A 169 -10.65 -1.41 -11.37
N GLU A 170 -11.25 -0.45 -10.65
CA GLU A 170 -10.69 0.88 -10.46
C GLU A 170 -9.87 0.89 -9.16
N GLU A 171 -8.57 1.17 -9.26
CA GLU A 171 -7.67 1.30 -8.11
C GLU A 171 -7.10 2.71 -8.04
N HIS A 172 -7.14 3.31 -6.87
CA HIS A 172 -6.54 4.61 -6.59
C HIS A 172 -6.22 4.76 -5.11
N PHE A 173 -5.43 5.76 -4.77
CA PHE A 173 -5.13 6.12 -3.39
C PHE A 173 -5.85 7.40 -3.00
N ILE A 174 -6.21 7.51 -1.73
CA ILE A 174 -6.74 8.75 -1.13
C ILE A 174 -5.76 9.18 -0.04
N TYR A 175 -5.19 10.36 -0.22
CA TYR A 175 -4.30 10.99 0.75
C TYR A 175 -5.04 12.05 1.55
N THR A 176 -4.95 12.00 2.89
CA THR A 176 -5.59 12.93 3.82
C THR A 176 -4.51 13.49 4.75
N PRO A 177 -4.02 14.72 4.54
CA PRO A 177 -2.85 15.26 5.25
C PRO A 177 -3.01 15.36 6.77
N ASN A 178 -4.24 15.43 7.28
CA ASN A 178 -4.54 15.63 8.70
C ASN A 178 -5.43 14.53 9.29
N SER A 179 -5.18 13.27 9.01
CA SER A 179 -6.01 12.16 9.48
C SER A 179 -5.90 11.87 11.00
N GLY A 180 -5.12 12.61 11.75
CA GLY A 180 -4.87 12.35 13.17
C GLY A 180 -5.34 13.42 14.16
N ALA A 181 -5.65 14.63 13.73
CA ALA A 181 -6.00 15.70 14.64
C ALA A 181 -7.52 15.94 14.68
N ASN A 182 -8.13 15.73 15.85
CA ASN A 182 -9.51 16.07 16.21
C ASN A 182 -10.64 15.24 15.56
N ARG A 183 -10.74 13.96 15.90
CA ARG A 183 -12.02 13.28 15.93
C ARG A 183 -12.64 13.40 17.34
N GLY A 184 -12.90 14.64 17.78
CA GLY A 184 -13.81 14.87 18.91
C GLY A 184 -15.25 14.65 18.44
N PRO A 185 -16.15 14.06 19.30
CA PRO A 185 -17.56 13.96 18.98
C PRO A 185 -18.15 15.37 18.88
N GLY A 186 -18.38 15.86 17.67
CA GLY A 186 -19.02 17.15 17.43
C GLY A 186 -18.46 18.04 16.34
N ASN A 187 -17.33 17.73 15.74
CA ASN A 187 -16.76 18.58 14.70
C ASN A 187 -17.03 18.01 13.29
N PHE A 188 -18.27 18.12 12.82
CA PHE A 188 -18.70 17.78 11.46
C PHE A 188 -18.40 18.87 10.42
N GLY A 189 -17.62 19.88 10.76
CA GLY A 189 -17.39 21.05 9.94
C GLY A 189 -15.92 21.28 9.61
N ALA A 190 -15.41 20.63 8.61
CA ALA A 190 -14.44 21.03 7.59
C ALA A 190 -13.96 19.75 6.91
N SER A 191 -14.49 19.44 5.75
CA SER A 191 -13.93 18.41 4.86
C SER A 191 -12.54 18.90 4.43
N LYS A 192 -11.51 18.48 5.18
CA LYS A 192 -10.13 18.69 4.76
C LYS A 192 -9.95 17.94 3.46
N ALA A 193 -9.61 18.67 2.43
CA ALA A 193 -9.49 18.17 1.07
C ALA A 193 -8.64 16.89 1.04
N SER A 194 -9.28 15.76 0.84
CA SER A 194 -8.60 14.52 0.52
C SER A 194 -8.20 14.56 -0.94
N ILE A 195 -6.96 14.15 -1.23
CA ILE A 195 -6.39 14.17 -2.57
C ILE A 195 -6.47 12.75 -3.13
N LYS A 196 -7.12 12.59 -4.28
CA LYS A 196 -7.10 11.33 -5.04
C LYS A 196 -5.80 11.25 -5.82
N ILE A 197 -5.05 10.18 -5.64
CA ILE A 197 -3.77 9.92 -6.30
C ILE A 197 -3.92 8.66 -7.16
N ALA A 198 -3.41 8.71 -8.38
CA ALA A 198 -3.42 7.57 -9.29
C ALA A 198 -2.54 6.42 -8.73
N LYS A 199 -2.94 5.18 -9.01
CA LYS A 199 -2.19 3.98 -8.59
C LYS A 199 -0.73 4.04 -9.03
N ASP A 200 -0.48 4.47 -10.25
CA ASP A 200 0.85 4.49 -10.84
C ASP A 200 1.80 5.51 -10.20
N SER A 201 1.25 6.51 -9.49
CA SER A 201 2.05 7.52 -8.79
C SER A 201 2.57 7.05 -7.43
N ILE A 202 2.08 5.93 -6.92
CA ILE A 202 2.48 5.37 -5.62
C ILE A 202 3.22 4.06 -5.84
N ALA A 203 4.39 3.93 -5.20
CA ALA A 203 5.05 2.65 -4.97
C ALA A 203 4.66 2.18 -3.57
N PHE A 204 4.17 0.96 -3.43
CA PHE A 204 3.79 0.40 -2.13
C PHE A 204 4.25 -1.04 -1.98
N CYS A 205 4.58 -1.39 -0.74
CA CYS A 205 4.95 -2.72 -0.34
C CYS A 205 4.18 -3.09 0.92
N THR A 206 3.69 -4.32 1.00
CA THR A 206 3.00 -4.86 2.18
C THR A 206 3.79 -5.98 2.81
N SER A 207 3.47 -6.33 4.06
CA SER A 207 4.06 -7.47 4.77
C SER A 207 3.79 -8.83 4.09
N GLY A 208 2.78 -8.89 3.21
CA GLY A 208 2.27 -10.14 2.67
C GLY A 208 1.36 -10.93 3.62
N LEU A 209 1.26 -10.53 4.88
CA LEU A 209 0.34 -11.11 5.85
C LEU A 209 -1.04 -10.48 5.66
N VAL A 210 -2.04 -11.30 5.38
CA VAL A 210 -3.41 -10.86 5.12
C VAL A 210 -4.37 -11.66 5.97
N ASP A 211 -5.28 -10.99 6.65
CA ASP A 211 -6.41 -11.65 7.30
C ASP A 211 -7.33 -12.25 6.23
N ARG A 212 -7.51 -13.57 6.26
CA ARG A 212 -8.30 -14.31 5.26
C ARG A 212 -9.76 -13.88 5.18
N ASN A 213 -10.33 -13.43 6.30
CA ASN A 213 -11.75 -13.09 6.37
C ASN A 213 -12.03 -11.65 5.88
N ARG A 214 -11.03 -10.78 5.78
CA ARG A 214 -11.22 -9.34 5.65
C ARG A 214 -10.32 -8.65 4.66
N ASN A 215 -9.39 -9.36 4.01
CA ASN A 215 -8.39 -8.78 3.12
C ASN A 215 -7.60 -7.59 3.73
N THR A 216 -7.49 -7.56 5.07
CA THR A 216 -6.75 -6.52 5.78
C THR A 216 -5.29 -6.93 5.86
N VAL A 217 -4.40 -6.04 5.48
CA VAL A 217 -2.95 -6.27 5.63
C VAL A 217 -2.60 -6.19 7.11
N LEU A 218 -1.88 -7.19 7.60
CA LEU A 218 -1.44 -7.29 8.98
C LEU A 218 0.04 -6.92 9.10
N SER A 219 0.43 -6.47 10.29
CA SER A 219 1.83 -6.30 10.68
C SER A 219 2.41 -7.61 11.20
N TYR A 220 3.72 -7.70 11.31
CA TYR A 220 4.38 -8.79 12.04
C TYR A 220 4.18 -8.71 13.56
N LEU A 221 3.62 -7.60 14.06
CA LEU A 221 3.23 -7.41 15.47
C LEU A 221 1.78 -7.78 15.75
N HIS A 222 1.08 -8.46 14.83
CA HIS A 222 -0.33 -8.84 14.99
C HIS A 222 -0.51 -10.03 15.93
#